data_6a901c4bb0c6d4d0798902f866d04d3a
#
_entry.id   6a901c4bb0c6d4d0798902f866d04d3a
#
_cell.length_a   1.000
_cell.length_b   1.000
_cell.length_c   1.000
_cell.angle_alpha   90.00
_cell.angle_beta   90.00
_cell.angle_gamma   90.00
#
_symmetry.space_group_name_H-M   'P 1'
#
loop_
_entity.id
_entity.type
_entity.pdbx_description
1 polymer ?
#
loop_
_entity_poly.entity_id
_entity_poly.type
_entity_poly.pdbx_seq_one_letter_code
_entity_poly.pdbx_strand_id
1 'polypeptide(L)'
;MLSKLKLISSEVKKQKIIAHRGMSGKYPENTSLAFEAARSLGLRWIETDVNMLGDETLVIFHDKSFGRTVTGNRLIKNMSWKDFKDIDAGLWKGEEFAGQRVMCLGELITWAETNNMMLILEMKSNDSRKRRAAEVLTSALRN
;
A
#
# COMPACT_ATOMS: atom_id res chain seq x y z
N MET A 1 -35.63 17.48 -2.48
CA MET A 1 -34.97 17.42 -3.81
C MET A 1 -33.48 17.76 -3.79
N LEU A 2 -33.05 18.81 -3.09
CA LEU A 2 -31.66 19.21 -2.96
C LEU A 2 -30.72 18.21 -2.24
N SER A 3 -31.25 17.42 -1.27
CA SER A 3 -30.46 16.40 -0.55
C SER A 3 -30.06 15.20 -1.43
N LYS A 4 -30.97 14.77 -2.33
CA LYS A 4 -30.70 13.69 -3.28
C LYS A 4 -29.65 14.06 -4.34
N LEU A 5 -29.69 15.30 -4.82
CA LEU A 5 -28.70 15.83 -5.77
C LEU A 5 -27.32 15.98 -5.15
N LYS A 6 -27.23 16.34 -3.88
CA LYS A 6 -25.95 16.38 -3.14
C LYS A 6 -25.35 14.97 -2.93
N LEU A 7 -26.17 13.96 -2.65
CA LEU A 7 -25.73 12.56 -2.53
C LEU A 7 -25.20 12.02 -3.86
N ILE A 8 -25.93 12.22 -4.96
CA ILE A 8 -25.51 11.77 -6.30
C ILE A 8 -24.19 12.47 -6.72
N SER A 9 -24.07 13.77 -6.46
CA SER A 9 -22.83 14.51 -6.73
C SER A 9 -21.64 14.00 -5.89
N SER A 10 -21.87 13.58 -4.64
CA SER A 10 -20.81 13.04 -3.79
C SER A 10 -20.39 11.64 -4.20
N GLU A 11 -21.31 10.77 -4.62
CA GLU A 11 -21.00 9.43 -5.11
C GLU A 11 -20.28 9.46 -6.46
N VAL A 12 -20.70 10.28 -7.40
CA VAL A 12 -20.00 10.46 -8.68
C VAL A 12 -18.60 11.01 -8.49
N LYS A 13 -18.38 11.91 -7.52
CA LYS A 13 -17.04 12.41 -7.17
C LYS A 13 -16.18 11.33 -6.52
N LYS A 14 -16.73 10.51 -5.62
CA LYS A 14 -16.01 9.40 -4.96
C LYS A 14 -15.50 8.34 -5.95
N GLN A 15 -16.27 8.03 -7.00
CA GLN A 15 -15.86 7.07 -8.04
C GLN A 15 -14.67 7.55 -8.89
N LYS A 16 -14.33 8.84 -8.87
CA LYS A 16 -13.21 9.44 -9.59
C LYS A 16 -11.97 9.68 -8.72
N ILE A 17 -12.04 9.33 -7.43
CA ILE A 17 -10.94 9.53 -6.49
C ILE A 17 -10.23 8.20 -6.29
N ILE A 18 -8.91 8.23 -6.43
CA ILE A 18 -8.00 7.14 -6.10
C ILE A 18 -7.26 7.54 -4.84
N ALA A 19 -7.28 6.69 -3.82
CA ALA A 19 -6.56 6.93 -2.58
C ALA A 19 -5.08 6.57 -2.79
N HIS A 20 -4.23 7.59 -2.95
CA HIS A 20 -2.78 7.45 -3.13
C HIS A 20 -2.13 6.93 -1.86
N ARG A 21 -1.63 5.68 -1.88
CA ARG A 21 -1.11 4.92 -0.73
C ARG A 21 -2.12 4.79 0.42
N GLY A 22 -3.42 4.70 0.06
CA GLY A 22 -4.52 4.83 1.00
C GLY A 22 -4.80 6.28 1.39
N MET A 23 -5.38 6.50 2.56
CA MET A 23 -5.61 7.85 3.12
C MET A 23 -4.33 8.43 3.75
N SER A 24 -3.25 8.46 2.97
CA SER A 24 -1.88 8.79 3.40
C SER A 24 -1.72 10.21 3.95
N GLY A 25 -2.60 11.14 3.62
CA GLY A 25 -2.63 12.47 4.23
C GLY A 25 -2.82 12.45 5.74
N LYS A 26 -3.65 11.52 6.24
CA LYS A 26 -4.01 11.41 7.66
C LYS A 26 -3.38 10.18 8.34
N TYR A 27 -3.23 9.07 7.63
CA TYR A 27 -2.77 7.79 8.16
C TYR A 27 -1.39 7.41 7.59
N PRO A 28 -0.64 6.50 8.23
CA PRO A 28 0.64 6.03 7.68
C PRO A 28 0.43 5.40 6.29
N GLU A 29 1.15 5.89 5.29
CA GLU A 29 1.04 5.43 3.91
C GLU A 29 1.32 3.92 3.77
N ASN A 30 0.67 3.29 2.79
CA ASN A 30 0.91 1.88 2.45
C ASN A 30 0.66 0.89 3.61
N THR A 31 -0.23 1.23 4.55
CA THR A 31 -0.65 0.37 5.64
C THR A 31 -2.10 -0.04 5.52
N SER A 32 -2.46 -1.17 6.15
CA SER A 32 -3.86 -1.61 6.24
C SER A 32 -4.77 -0.55 6.83
N LEU A 33 -4.30 0.22 7.80
CA LEU A 33 -5.05 1.32 8.42
C LEU A 33 -5.40 2.42 7.41
N ALA A 34 -4.45 2.83 6.56
CA ALA A 34 -4.69 3.82 5.53
C ALA A 34 -5.66 3.32 4.43
N PHE A 35 -5.59 2.03 4.11
CA PHE A 35 -6.48 1.40 3.14
C PHE A 35 -7.91 1.27 3.69
N GLU A 36 -8.05 0.85 4.95
CA GLU A 36 -9.33 0.74 5.63
C GLU A 36 -10.01 2.11 5.81
N ALA A 37 -9.22 3.15 6.09
CA ALA A 37 -9.74 4.52 6.14
C ALA A 37 -10.29 4.98 4.77
N ALA A 38 -9.63 4.64 3.67
CA ALA A 38 -10.11 4.92 2.31
C ALA A 38 -11.43 4.18 2.04
N ARG A 39 -11.50 2.89 2.37
CA ARG A 39 -12.69 2.06 2.24
C ARG A 39 -13.86 2.63 3.05
N SER A 40 -13.62 3.01 4.29
CA SER A 40 -14.64 3.57 5.21
C SER A 40 -15.23 4.90 4.70
N LEU A 41 -14.49 5.65 3.88
CA LEU A 41 -14.99 6.84 3.18
C LEU A 41 -15.77 6.52 1.90
N GLY A 42 -15.93 5.22 1.57
CA GLY A 42 -16.61 4.75 0.37
C GLY A 42 -15.80 4.90 -0.90
N LEU A 43 -14.46 5.05 -0.81
CA LEU A 43 -13.58 4.97 -1.97
C LEU A 43 -13.45 3.52 -2.41
N ARG A 44 -13.34 3.30 -3.72
CA ARG A 44 -13.25 1.97 -4.33
C ARG A 44 -11.85 1.68 -4.89
N TRP A 45 -11.05 2.70 -5.08
CA TRP A 45 -9.75 2.61 -5.71
C TRP A 45 -8.64 3.05 -4.77
N ILE A 46 -7.63 2.21 -4.66
CA ILE A 46 -6.38 2.50 -3.95
C ILE A 46 -5.24 2.37 -4.95
N GLU A 47 -4.39 3.37 -4.99
CA GLU A 47 -3.06 3.25 -5.57
C GLU A 47 -2.07 2.92 -4.45
N THR A 48 -1.10 2.06 -4.72
CA THR A 48 -0.10 1.64 -3.73
C THR A 48 1.21 1.19 -4.39
N ASP A 49 2.29 1.30 -3.63
CA ASP A 49 3.63 0.99 -4.08
C ASP A 49 4.01 -0.46 -3.79
N VAL A 50 4.47 -1.18 -4.80
CA VAL A 50 5.02 -2.53 -4.66
C VAL A 50 6.53 -2.49 -4.83
N ASN A 51 7.26 -3.05 -3.89
CA ASN A 51 8.71 -3.18 -3.94
C ASN A 51 9.13 -4.64 -3.73
N MET A 52 10.35 -5.02 -4.14
CA MET A 52 10.83 -6.38 -4.02
C MET A 52 12.01 -6.47 -3.07
N LEU A 53 11.90 -7.31 -2.05
CA LEU A 53 12.96 -7.61 -1.10
C LEU A 53 14.10 -8.42 -1.72
N GLY A 54 15.12 -8.72 -0.94
CA GLY A 54 16.27 -9.53 -1.37
C GLY A 54 15.90 -10.98 -1.65
N ASP A 55 14.91 -11.53 -0.95
CA ASP A 55 14.37 -12.88 -1.13
C ASP A 55 13.23 -12.96 -2.15
N GLU A 56 13.06 -11.91 -2.97
CA GLU A 56 12.03 -11.75 -3.98
C GLU A 56 10.59 -11.60 -3.44
N THR A 57 10.37 -11.51 -2.13
CA THR A 57 9.06 -11.19 -1.58
C THR A 57 8.63 -9.80 -2.02
N LEU A 58 7.41 -9.68 -2.54
CA LEU A 58 6.79 -8.41 -2.91
C LEU A 58 6.11 -7.80 -1.68
N VAL A 59 6.49 -6.56 -1.35
CA VAL A 59 6.00 -5.82 -0.18
C VAL A 59 5.39 -4.49 -0.59
N ILE A 60 4.45 -4.01 0.21
CA ILE A 60 3.77 -2.73 0.01
C ILE A 60 4.58 -1.64 0.69
N PHE A 61 5.53 -1.07 -0.07
CA PHE A 61 6.49 -0.11 0.46
C PHE A 61 7.08 0.76 -0.66
N HIS A 62 7.19 2.06 -0.42
CA HIS A 62 7.64 3.02 -1.46
C HIS A 62 9.16 3.06 -1.60
N ASP A 63 9.88 3.20 -0.49
CA ASP A 63 11.30 3.60 -0.51
C ASP A 63 12.24 2.42 -0.77
N LYS A 64 13.41 2.69 -1.33
CA LYS A 64 14.47 1.69 -1.52
C LYS A 64 15.20 1.35 -0.23
N SER A 65 15.08 2.23 0.77
CA SER A 65 15.76 2.13 2.06
C SER A 65 14.87 2.68 3.17
N PHE A 66 15.18 2.32 4.39
CA PHE A 66 14.65 2.97 5.58
C PHE A 66 15.14 4.43 5.67
N GLY A 67 14.53 5.22 6.56
CA GLY A 67 14.92 6.60 6.89
C GLY A 67 13.77 7.61 6.83
N ARG A 68 12.71 7.36 6.06
CA ARG A 68 11.55 8.26 5.96
C ARG A 68 10.35 7.74 6.75
N THR A 69 9.85 6.55 6.42
CA THR A 69 8.66 5.95 7.06
C THR A 69 9.01 4.85 8.05
N VAL A 70 10.26 4.43 8.07
CA VAL A 70 10.80 3.43 8.99
C VAL A 70 12.16 3.90 9.47
N THR A 71 12.43 3.78 10.75
CA THR A 71 13.70 4.17 11.35
C THR A 71 14.85 3.30 10.84
N GLY A 72 16.01 3.92 10.56
CA GLY A 72 17.22 3.24 10.12
C GLY A 72 17.66 3.66 8.72
N ASN A 73 18.59 2.90 8.13
CA ASN A 73 19.17 3.17 6.82
C ASN A 73 19.37 1.90 5.98
N ARG A 74 18.69 0.80 6.34
CA ARG A 74 18.84 -0.49 5.64
C ARG A 74 18.23 -0.40 4.23
N LEU A 75 18.93 -0.99 3.27
CA LEU A 75 18.41 -1.18 1.91
C LEU A 75 17.47 -2.39 1.90
N ILE A 76 16.25 -2.22 1.46
CA ILE A 76 15.25 -3.31 1.46
C ILE A 76 15.64 -4.47 0.53
N LYS A 77 16.40 -4.20 -0.53
CA LYS A 77 16.94 -5.23 -1.44
C LYS A 77 17.88 -6.24 -0.78
N ASN A 78 18.36 -5.95 0.43
CA ASN A 78 19.24 -6.81 1.23
C ASN A 78 18.50 -7.49 2.39
N MET A 79 17.17 -7.40 2.42
CA MET A 79 16.33 -7.95 3.49
C MET A 79 15.47 -9.10 2.98
N SER A 80 15.15 -10.01 3.88
CA SER A 80 14.13 -11.04 3.67
C SER A 80 12.79 -10.59 4.26
N TRP A 81 11.69 -11.27 3.89
CA TRP A 81 10.38 -11.05 4.50
C TRP A 81 10.42 -11.27 6.02
N LYS A 82 11.17 -12.26 6.48
CA LYS A 82 11.35 -12.53 7.91
C LYS A 82 11.88 -11.31 8.66
N ASP A 83 12.81 -10.56 8.04
CA ASP A 83 13.39 -9.35 8.64
C ASP A 83 12.49 -8.13 8.52
N PHE A 84 11.54 -8.14 7.59
CA PHE A 84 10.75 -6.98 7.18
C PHE A 84 9.33 -6.96 7.78
N LYS A 85 8.70 -8.11 7.98
CA LYS A 85 7.28 -8.25 8.33
C LYS A 85 6.87 -7.62 9.67
N ASP A 86 7.80 -7.51 10.62
CA ASP A 86 7.54 -7.00 11.98
C ASP A 86 7.95 -5.54 12.16
N ILE A 87 8.34 -4.87 11.07
CA ILE A 87 8.77 -3.47 11.11
C ILE A 87 7.57 -2.55 11.32
N ASP A 88 7.75 -1.59 12.24
CA ASP A 88 6.77 -0.54 12.48
C ASP A 88 6.80 0.49 11.34
N ALA A 89 5.72 0.55 10.58
CA ALA A 89 5.50 1.49 9.48
C ALA A 89 4.54 2.63 9.87
N GLY A 90 4.16 2.74 11.14
CA GLY A 90 3.20 3.73 11.61
C GLY A 90 3.78 4.82 12.49
N LEU A 91 4.72 4.50 13.35
CA LEU A 91 5.26 5.41 14.38
C LEU A 91 5.78 6.74 13.81
N TRP A 92 6.35 6.76 12.61
CA TRP A 92 6.83 7.98 11.95
C TRP A 92 5.75 9.03 11.72
N LYS A 93 4.49 8.60 11.61
CA LYS A 93 3.34 9.45 11.33
C LYS A 93 2.73 10.03 12.62
N GLY A 94 2.89 9.32 13.75
CA GLY A 94 2.41 9.69 15.07
C GLY A 94 2.43 8.48 16.00
N GLU A 95 2.55 8.74 17.31
CA GLU A 95 2.59 7.68 18.34
C GLU A 95 1.30 6.85 18.35
N GLU A 96 0.17 7.45 18.02
CA GLU A 96 -1.13 6.78 17.90
C GLU A 96 -1.17 5.72 16.79
N PHE A 97 -0.21 5.74 15.87
CA PHE A 97 -0.09 4.77 14.77
C PHE A 97 1.01 3.73 15.00
N ALA A 98 1.65 3.74 16.14
CA ALA A 98 2.68 2.76 16.47
C ALA A 98 2.15 1.33 16.33
N GLY A 99 2.99 0.41 15.84
CA GLY A 99 2.62 -0.99 15.64
C GLY A 99 1.94 -1.30 14.30
N GLN A 100 1.72 -0.30 13.42
CA GLN A 100 1.28 -0.58 12.06
C GLN A 100 2.38 -1.30 11.30
N ARG A 101 2.04 -2.43 10.66
CA ARG A 101 3.01 -3.28 9.94
C ARG A 101 2.95 -3.07 8.44
N VAL A 102 4.05 -3.37 7.79
CA VAL A 102 4.10 -3.49 6.35
C VAL A 102 3.34 -4.74 5.92
N MET A 103 2.63 -4.67 4.80
CA MET A 103 1.95 -5.82 4.18
C MET A 103 2.83 -6.41 3.08
N CYS A 104 2.76 -7.73 2.88
CA CYS A 104 3.18 -8.30 1.60
C CYS A 104 2.05 -8.18 0.57
N LEU A 105 2.39 -8.37 -0.71
CA LEU A 105 1.42 -8.26 -1.81
C LEU A 105 0.25 -9.24 -1.65
N GLY A 106 0.51 -10.47 -1.21
CA GLY A 106 -0.54 -11.48 -1.01
C GLY A 106 -1.56 -11.06 0.04
N GLU A 107 -1.12 -10.46 1.15
CA GLU A 107 -2.00 -9.92 2.19
C GLU A 107 -2.86 -8.78 1.65
N LEU A 108 -2.28 -7.88 0.85
CA LEU A 108 -3.02 -6.79 0.22
C LEU A 108 -4.07 -7.30 -0.76
N ILE A 109 -3.74 -8.27 -1.62
CA ILE A 109 -4.68 -8.87 -2.58
C ILE A 109 -5.86 -9.49 -1.84
N THR A 110 -5.59 -10.33 -0.83
CA THR A 110 -6.63 -10.97 0.00
C THR A 110 -7.53 -9.91 0.65
N TRP A 111 -6.95 -8.85 1.20
CA TRP A 111 -7.71 -7.76 1.78
C TRP A 111 -8.59 -7.04 0.73
N ALA A 112 -8.05 -6.77 -0.45
CA ALA A 112 -8.76 -6.06 -1.51
C ALA A 112 -9.95 -6.89 -2.04
N GLU A 113 -9.76 -8.18 -2.27
CA GLU A 113 -10.81 -9.11 -2.70
C GLU A 113 -11.93 -9.20 -1.65
N THR A 114 -11.57 -9.41 -0.38
CA THR A 114 -12.54 -9.50 0.73
C THR A 114 -13.37 -8.24 0.86
N ASN A 115 -12.80 -7.08 0.58
CA ASN A 115 -13.44 -5.77 0.73
C ASN A 115 -13.95 -5.17 -0.60
N ASN A 116 -13.88 -5.94 -1.71
CA ASN A 116 -14.30 -5.51 -3.04
C ASN A 116 -13.66 -4.17 -3.45
N MET A 117 -12.35 -4.05 -3.21
CA MET A 117 -11.52 -2.89 -3.55
C MET A 117 -10.74 -3.12 -4.85
N MET A 118 -10.50 -2.05 -5.57
CA MET A 118 -9.71 -2.04 -6.80
C MET A 118 -8.32 -1.48 -6.50
N LEU A 119 -7.28 -2.11 -7.04
CA LEU A 119 -5.89 -1.73 -6.80
C LEU A 119 -5.22 -1.20 -8.07
N ILE A 120 -4.45 -0.15 -7.92
CA ILE A 120 -3.45 0.30 -8.88
C ILE A 120 -2.09 0.06 -8.22
N LEU A 121 -1.29 -0.83 -8.80
CA LEU A 121 0.00 -1.24 -8.25
C LEU A 121 1.14 -0.54 -9.01
N GLU A 122 1.90 0.31 -8.33
CA GLU A 122 3.11 0.92 -8.89
C GLU A 122 4.36 0.12 -8.47
N MET A 123 5.03 -0.51 -9.44
CA MET A 123 6.29 -1.22 -9.17
C MET A 123 7.45 -0.23 -9.00
N LYS A 124 8.07 -0.21 -7.81
CA LYS A 124 9.13 0.72 -7.43
C LYS A 124 10.57 0.25 -7.70
N SER A 125 10.76 -0.87 -8.36
CA SER A 125 12.10 -1.35 -8.68
C SER A 125 12.78 -0.45 -9.73
N ASN A 126 13.84 0.25 -9.35
CA ASN A 126 14.63 1.13 -10.21
C ASN A 126 16.10 0.67 -10.39
N ASP A 127 16.41 -0.55 -10.02
CA ASP A 127 17.73 -1.15 -10.12
C ASP A 127 17.81 -2.22 -11.22
N SER A 128 18.91 -2.94 -11.28
CA SER A 128 19.13 -4.05 -12.22
C SER A 128 18.11 -5.19 -12.11
N ARG A 129 17.29 -5.23 -11.06
CA ARG A 129 16.27 -6.25 -10.82
C ARG A 129 14.87 -5.89 -11.37
N LYS A 130 14.71 -4.76 -12.10
CA LYS A 130 13.42 -4.34 -12.66
C LYS A 130 12.70 -5.45 -13.42
N ARG A 131 13.43 -6.12 -14.30
CA ARG A 131 12.87 -7.22 -15.10
C ARG A 131 12.39 -8.35 -14.19
N ARG A 132 13.22 -8.78 -13.24
CA ARG A 132 12.88 -9.84 -12.31
C ARG A 132 11.69 -9.47 -11.44
N ALA A 133 11.64 -8.26 -10.91
CA ALA A 133 10.52 -7.75 -10.13
C ALA A 133 9.20 -7.76 -10.92
N ALA A 134 9.24 -7.37 -12.20
CA ALA A 134 8.07 -7.42 -13.08
C ALA A 134 7.61 -8.87 -13.35
N GLU A 135 8.54 -9.80 -13.55
CA GLU A 135 8.25 -11.23 -13.73
C GLU A 135 7.57 -11.81 -12.47
N VAL A 136 8.13 -11.52 -11.29
CA VAL A 136 7.59 -11.99 -10.00
C VAL A 136 6.19 -11.40 -9.77
N LEU A 137 6.01 -10.08 -10.01
CA LEU A 137 4.70 -9.43 -9.89
C LEU A 137 3.68 -10.04 -10.83
N THR A 138 4.05 -10.20 -12.11
CA THR A 138 3.13 -10.77 -13.12
C THR A 138 2.73 -12.20 -12.77
N SER A 139 3.66 -13.00 -12.25
CA SER A 139 3.38 -14.35 -11.78
C SER A 139 2.42 -14.34 -10.58
N ALA A 140 2.65 -13.46 -9.61
CA ALA A 140 1.80 -13.35 -8.41
C ALA A 140 0.35 -12.92 -8.72
N LEU A 141 0.14 -12.15 -9.81
CA LEU A 141 -1.20 -11.68 -10.21
C LEU A 141 -1.96 -12.69 -11.10
N ARG A 142 -1.34 -13.79 -11.53
CA ARG A 142 -1.97 -14.82 -12.36
C ARG A 142 -2.49 -16.03 -11.58
N ASN A 143 -2.06 -16.17 -10.35
CA ASN A 143 -2.45 -17.26 -9.43
C ASN A 143 -3.56 -16.81 -8.49
#